data_c82803b6007a9c3c49dd1d87046271a5
#
_entry.id   c82803b6007a9c3c49dd1d87046271a5
#
_cell.length_a   1.000
_cell.length_b   1.000
_cell.length_c   1.000
_cell.angle_alpha   90.00
_cell.angle_beta   90.00
_cell.angle_gamma   90.00
#
_symmetry.space_group_name_H-M   'P 1'
#
loop_
_entity.id
_entity.type
_entity.pdbx_description
1 polymer ?
#
loop_
_entity_poly.entity_id
_entity_poly.type
_entity_poly.pdbx_seq_one_letter_code
_entity_poly.pdbx_strand_id
1 'polypeptide(L)'
;MKSRKMLHRVFTRSVTVAFALGLSFGLLAAPAQAESVSEAAQKLLDYDAKGAKPSKVYRIAYLTECGQNPYCTARRAGLQAAADKYGFEFKRFAANFNPAEQVKQVQNAVTEGFDGFLFAPTAAAPSCTMWKRHLVPTGKPVVSLDLPMCNDADYSAGLAGTVTMQRQAYYDAHVMNAFASCFGPCKAAAVGGFVGSDLFGFWEKAIQNGLAKYPNVDMVSDQPANFDPRVALQKIQDALLAHPDITVVVSSWDDMSRGVEQAIESAGKKPGTDVRIYSIGANKDGVAKVKAGIYNESTVLLPWEESYYAAVALIAALEGEPINGYVNEAHLPRVMDGPGTILITKENADQFEPNY
;
A
#
# COMPACT_ATOMS: atom_id res chain seq x y z
N MET A 1 92.16 11.12 41.69
CA MET A 1 91.23 12.26 41.62
C MET A 1 89.86 11.76 41.14
N LYS A 2 88.80 12.00 41.96
CA LYS A 2 87.36 11.92 41.70
C LYS A 2 86.72 10.58 41.26
N SER A 3 86.21 9.92 42.29
CA SER A 3 85.13 8.93 42.34
C SER A 3 83.85 9.32 41.57
N ARG A 4 83.23 8.35 40.91
CA ARG A 4 81.78 8.40 40.69
C ARG A 4 81.20 7.01 40.86
N LYS A 5 80.31 6.92 41.87
CA LYS A 5 79.57 5.73 42.27
C LYS A 5 78.51 5.46 41.20
N MET A 6 78.37 4.20 40.79
CA MET A 6 77.30 3.72 39.92
C MET A 6 76.24 3.05 40.75
N LEU A 7 75.02 3.63 40.74
CA LEU A 7 73.87 3.07 41.44
C LEU A 7 73.18 2.06 40.54
N HIS A 8 73.04 0.83 40.97
CA HIS A 8 72.20 -0.17 40.34
C HIS A 8 70.74 0.09 40.68
N ARG A 9 69.90 0.35 39.66
CA ARG A 9 68.43 0.30 39.77
C ARG A 9 67.94 -1.06 39.27
N VAL A 10 67.34 -1.82 40.17
CA VAL A 10 66.59 -3.04 39.85
C VAL A 10 65.29 -2.61 39.24
N PHE A 11 64.97 -3.07 38.02
CA PHE A 11 63.70 -2.90 37.33
C PHE A 11 62.86 -4.16 37.58
N THR A 12 61.87 -4.07 38.47
CA THR A 12 60.77 -5.03 38.57
C THR A 12 59.79 -4.83 37.42
N ARG A 13 59.67 -5.82 36.56
CA ARG A 13 58.64 -5.86 35.50
C ARG A 13 57.30 -6.29 36.11
N SER A 14 56.34 -5.35 36.24
CA SER A 14 54.94 -5.66 36.50
C SER A 14 54.28 -6.04 35.14
N VAL A 15 53.74 -7.26 35.10
CA VAL A 15 52.92 -7.71 33.95
C VAL A 15 51.49 -7.26 34.26
N THR A 16 51.01 -6.27 33.50
CA THR A 16 49.60 -5.84 33.52
C THR A 16 48.84 -6.66 32.50
N VAL A 17 48.02 -7.58 33.00
CA VAL A 17 47.03 -8.30 32.17
C VAL A 17 45.85 -7.34 31.91
N ALA A 18 45.71 -6.86 30.69
CA ALA A 18 44.57 -6.08 30.26
C ALA A 18 43.41 -7.04 29.91
N PHE A 19 42.39 -7.08 30.78
CA PHE A 19 41.10 -7.68 30.46
C PHE A 19 40.38 -6.76 29.47
N ALA A 20 40.30 -7.15 28.18
CA ALA A 20 39.46 -6.51 27.20
C ALA A 20 38.00 -6.96 27.44
N LEU A 21 37.22 -6.14 28.16
CA LEU A 21 35.75 -6.26 28.14
C LEU A 21 35.25 -5.87 26.75
N GLY A 22 34.86 -6.87 25.96
CA GLY A 22 34.12 -6.69 24.74
C GLY A 22 32.72 -6.15 25.05
N LEU A 23 32.52 -4.83 24.92
CA LEU A 23 31.19 -4.23 24.82
C LEU A 23 30.60 -4.57 23.46
N SER A 24 29.76 -5.61 23.41
CA SER A 24 28.83 -5.84 22.33
C SER A 24 27.80 -4.70 22.32
N PHE A 25 28.04 -3.69 21.51
CA PHE A 25 26.98 -2.75 21.13
C PHE A 25 25.94 -3.51 20.31
N GLY A 26 24.92 -4.03 20.95
CA GLY A 26 23.68 -4.38 20.30
C GLY A 26 23.12 -3.10 19.68
N LEU A 27 23.15 -3.00 18.34
CA LEU A 27 22.32 -2.03 17.62
C LEU A 27 20.87 -2.37 17.95
N LEU A 28 20.33 -1.71 18.97
CA LEU A 28 18.88 -1.58 19.13
C LEU A 28 18.43 -0.79 17.88
N ALA A 29 17.79 -1.47 16.93
CA ALA A 29 17.03 -0.82 15.89
C ALA A 29 16.07 0.15 16.62
N ALA A 30 16.23 1.45 16.36
CA ALA A 30 15.27 2.43 16.84
C ALA A 30 13.91 2.01 16.32
N PRO A 31 12.86 2.00 17.17
CA PRO A 31 11.51 1.75 16.67
C PRO A 31 11.24 2.76 15.55
N ALA A 32 10.78 2.27 14.39
CA ALA A 32 10.32 3.14 13.32
C ALA A 32 9.31 4.10 13.97
N GLN A 33 9.60 5.40 13.96
CA GLN A 33 8.66 6.39 14.45
C GLN A 33 7.41 6.24 13.60
N ALA A 34 6.27 5.93 14.22
CA ALA A 34 4.99 5.96 13.56
C ALA A 34 4.81 7.36 12.94
N GLU A 35 4.59 7.40 11.64
CA GLU A 35 4.35 8.65 10.92
C GLU A 35 3.13 9.32 11.58
N SER A 36 3.22 10.58 11.96
CA SER A 36 2.12 11.29 12.62
C SER A 36 0.94 11.41 11.65
N VAL A 37 -0.28 11.28 12.16
CA VAL A 37 -1.51 11.52 11.40
C VAL A 37 -1.43 12.90 10.76
N SER A 38 -1.64 12.97 9.43
CA SER A 38 -1.58 14.25 8.72
C SER A 38 -2.73 15.17 9.16
N GLU A 39 -2.53 16.50 9.07
CA GLU A 39 -3.58 17.48 9.36
C GLU A 39 -4.86 17.22 8.55
N ALA A 40 -4.72 16.81 7.28
CA ALA A 40 -5.85 16.47 6.42
C ALA A 40 -6.62 15.24 6.93
N ALA A 41 -5.92 14.20 7.37
CA ALA A 41 -6.56 13.01 7.94
C ALA A 41 -7.25 13.34 9.27
N GLN A 42 -6.62 14.12 10.15
CA GLN A 42 -7.25 14.53 11.41
C GLN A 42 -8.50 15.37 11.16
N LYS A 43 -8.45 16.34 10.24
CA LYS A 43 -9.60 17.17 9.87
C LYS A 43 -10.76 16.32 9.34
N LEU A 44 -10.46 15.31 8.52
CA LEU A 44 -11.46 14.37 7.99
C LEU A 44 -12.10 13.54 9.10
N LEU A 45 -11.29 12.99 10.01
CA LEU A 45 -11.78 12.19 11.15
C LEU A 45 -12.63 13.03 12.10
N ASP A 46 -12.20 14.26 12.37
CA ASP A 46 -12.96 15.21 13.21
C ASP A 46 -14.31 15.57 12.57
N TYR A 47 -14.35 15.74 11.23
CA TYR A 47 -15.60 15.95 10.50
C TYR A 47 -16.53 14.74 10.60
N ASP A 48 -15.99 13.54 10.37
CA ASP A 48 -16.77 12.29 10.45
C ASP A 48 -17.31 12.03 11.86
N ALA A 49 -16.53 12.35 12.90
CA ALA A 49 -16.92 12.20 14.30
C ALA A 49 -18.06 13.14 14.71
N LYS A 50 -18.16 14.34 14.12
CA LYS A 50 -19.30 15.25 14.34
C LYS A 50 -20.62 14.65 13.88
N GLY A 51 -20.60 13.81 12.81
CA GLY A 51 -21.76 13.14 12.27
C GLY A 51 -22.89 14.07 11.81
N ALA A 52 -22.56 15.32 11.48
CA ALA A 52 -23.55 16.33 11.09
C ALA A 52 -24.23 15.92 9.77
N LYS A 53 -25.57 16.03 9.72
CA LYS A 53 -26.30 15.79 8.49
C LYS A 53 -26.07 16.94 7.51
N PRO A 54 -25.92 16.66 6.19
CA PRO A 54 -25.82 17.69 5.17
C PRO A 54 -27.07 18.59 5.12
N SER A 55 -26.88 19.82 4.65
CA SER A 55 -27.94 20.82 4.50
C SER A 55 -29.06 20.43 3.53
N LYS A 56 -28.76 19.50 2.60
CA LYS A 56 -29.71 18.91 1.64
C LYS A 56 -29.28 17.50 1.24
N VAL A 57 -30.15 16.78 0.54
CA VAL A 57 -29.77 15.53 -0.14
C VAL A 57 -28.94 15.88 -1.37
N TYR A 58 -27.66 15.53 -1.34
CA TYR A 58 -26.75 15.70 -2.49
C TYR A 58 -26.84 14.53 -3.44
N ARG A 59 -26.62 14.80 -4.75
CA ARG A 59 -26.45 13.80 -5.80
C ARG A 59 -24.97 13.72 -6.18
N ILE A 60 -24.34 12.58 -5.98
CA ILE A 60 -22.92 12.37 -6.16
C ILE A 60 -22.65 11.43 -7.34
N ALA A 61 -21.74 11.79 -8.25
CA ALA A 61 -21.23 10.87 -9.26
C ALA A 61 -20.04 10.10 -8.69
N TYR A 62 -20.10 8.77 -8.71
CA TYR A 62 -18.98 7.89 -8.41
C TYR A 62 -18.37 7.38 -9.73
N LEU A 63 -17.32 8.05 -10.18
CA LEU A 63 -16.53 7.71 -11.37
C LEU A 63 -15.42 6.74 -10.96
N THR A 64 -15.55 5.47 -11.29
CA THR A 64 -14.62 4.44 -10.82
C THR A 64 -14.01 3.65 -11.97
N GLU A 65 -12.72 3.35 -11.85
CA GLU A 65 -12.02 2.39 -12.71
C GLU A 65 -12.52 0.97 -12.50
N CYS A 66 -13.02 0.68 -11.34
CA CYS A 66 -13.36 -0.64 -10.81
C CYS A 66 -14.49 -1.34 -11.57
N GLY A 67 -14.28 -2.63 -11.85
CA GLY A 67 -15.31 -3.55 -12.35
C GLY A 67 -16.09 -4.26 -11.24
N GLN A 68 -16.04 -5.60 -11.29
CA GLN A 68 -16.64 -6.50 -10.29
C GLN A 68 -15.57 -7.47 -9.79
N ASN A 69 -15.05 -7.22 -8.59
CA ASN A 69 -14.17 -8.12 -7.84
C ASN A 69 -14.38 -7.84 -6.33
N PRO A 70 -13.79 -8.60 -5.41
CA PRO A 70 -13.98 -8.39 -3.98
C PRO A 70 -13.60 -6.97 -3.52
N TYR A 71 -12.49 -6.42 -3.98
CA TYR A 71 -12.03 -5.06 -3.68
C TYR A 71 -13.06 -4.00 -4.11
N CYS A 72 -13.51 -4.05 -5.36
CA CYS A 72 -14.52 -3.13 -5.89
C CYS A 72 -15.88 -3.25 -5.17
N THR A 73 -16.22 -4.45 -4.68
CA THR A 73 -17.45 -4.70 -3.91
C THR A 73 -17.33 -4.05 -2.54
N ALA A 74 -16.19 -4.17 -1.87
CA ALA A 74 -15.93 -3.53 -0.58
C ALA A 74 -15.94 -1.99 -0.69
N ARG A 75 -15.33 -1.43 -1.74
CA ARG A 75 -15.42 0.01 -2.04
C ARG A 75 -16.87 0.49 -2.15
N ARG A 76 -17.69 -0.22 -2.93
CA ARG A 76 -19.12 0.13 -3.04
C ARG A 76 -19.85 0.04 -1.71
N ALA A 77 -19.51 -0.93 -0.86
CA ALA A 77 -20.11 -1.06 0.46
C ALA A 77 -19.72 0.11 1.38
N GLY A 78 -18.45 0.58 1.33
CA GLY A 78 -18.01 1.76 2.06
C GLY A 78 -18.74 3.03 1.61
N LEU A 79 -18.88 3.23 0.30
CA LEU A 79 -19.63 4.36 -0.25
C LEU A 79 -21.12 4.31 0.17
N GLN A 80 -21.75 3.12 0.16
CA GLN A 80 -23.12 2.95 0.60
C GLN A 80 -23.27 3.28 2.10
N ALA A 81 -22.33 2.83 2.93
CA ALA A 81 -22.35 3.15 4.36
C ALA A 81 -22.25 4.67 4.62
N ALA A 82 -21.43 5.39 3.84
CA ALA A 82 -21.38 6.84 3.90
C ALA A 82 -22.71 7.47 3.43
N ALA A 83 -23.31 6.96 2.36
CA ALA A 83 -24.60 7.42 1.87
C ALA A 83 -25.70 7.24 2.90
N ASP A 84 -25.74 6.10 3.58
CA ASP A 84 -26.71 5.80 4.65
C ASP A 84 -26.48 6.72 5.87
N LYS A 85 -25.21 6.97 6.25
CA LYS A 85 -24.87 7.85 7.36
C LYS A 85 -25.22 9.31 7.09
N TYR A 86 -24.88 9.82 5.92
CA TYR A 86 -25.01 11.25 5.59
C TYR A 86 -26.30 11.58 4.82
N GLY A 87 -26.98 10.61 4.24
CA GLY A 87 -28.26 10.82 3.54
C GLY A 87 -28.09 11.47 2.16
N PHE A 88 -27.08 11.03 1.37
CA PHE A 88 -26.93 11.44 -0.02
C PHE A 88 -27.26 10.31 -1.00
N GLU A 89 -27.51 10.66 -2.25
CA GLU A 89 -27.70 9.72 -3.35
C GLU A 89 -26.43 9.65 -4.21
N PHE A 90 -26.11 8.48 -4.77
CA PHE A 90 -25.01 8.37 -5.71
C PHE A 90 -25.34 7.50 -6.92
N LYS A 91 -24.72 7.83 -8.05
CA LYS A 91 -24.72 7.01 -9.26
C LYS A 91 -23.32 6.58 -9.60
N ARG A 92 -23.15 5.27 -9.80
CA ARG A 92 -21.87 4.67 -10.15
C ARG A 92 -21.68 4.63 -11.68
N PHE A 93 -20.49 5.05 -12.13
CA PHE A 93 -20.00 4.98 -13.50
C PHE A 93 -18.71 4.14 -13.50
N ALA A 94 -18.79 2.89 -13.94
CA ALA A 94 -17.68 1.95 -13.90
C ALA A 94 -16.97 1.83 -15.25
N ALA A 95 -15.70 2.18 -15.30
CA ALA A 95 -14.89 2.13 -16.52
C ALA A 95 -14.30 0.75 -16.84
N ASN A 96 -14.34 -0.19 -15.90
CA ASN A 96 -13.77 -1.54 -16.04
C ASN A 96 -12.30 -1.50 -16.51
N PHE A 97 -11.50 -0.64 -15.89
CA PHE A 97 -10.09 -0.38 -16.22
C PHE A 97 -9.84 0.11 -17.65
N ASN A 98 -10.86 0.68 -18.31
CA ASN A 98 -10.75 1.25 -19.64
C ASN A 98 -10.73 2.79 -19.59
N PRO A 99 -9.58 3.46 -19.86
CA PRO A 99 -9.48 4.91 -19.80
C PRO A 99 -10.40 5.62 -20.82
N ALA A 100 -10.59 5.06 -22.01
CA ALA A 100 -11.46 5.67 -23.02
C ALA A 100 -12.94 5.62 -22.62
N GLU A 101 -13.35 4.57 -21.92
CA GLU A 101 -14.68 4.48 -21.33
C GLU A 101 -14.85 5.47 -20.18
N GLN A 102 -13.82 5.66 -19.35
CA GLN A 102 -13.87 6.63 -18.25
C GLN A 102 -14.08 8.07 -18.76
N VAL A 103 -13.47 8.43 -19.92
CA VAL A 103 -13.72 9.75 -20.56
C VAL A 103 -15.20 9.95 -20.85
N LYS A 104 -15.87 8.98 -21.48
CA LYS A 104 -17.30 9.06 -21.80
C LYS A 104 -18.15 9.18 -20.55
N GLN A 105 -17.79 8.44 -19.49
CA GLN A 105 -18.53 8.44 -18.24
C GLN A 105 -18.39 9.77 -17.50
N VAL A 106 -17.20 10.39 -17.50
CA VAL A 106 -17.00 11.75 -16.99
C VAL A 106 -17.91 12.75 -17.72
N GLN A 107 -17.95 12.70 -19.06
CA GLN A 107 -18.80 13.58 -19.87
C GLN A 107 -20.29 13.36 -19.56
N ASN A 108 -20.72 12.10 -19.44
CA ASN A 108 -22.11 11.77 -19.08
C ASN A 108 -22.46 12.29 -17.69
N ALA A 109 -21.57 12.11 -16.70
CA ALA A 109 -21.79 12.59 -15.35
C ALA A 109 -21.90 14.12 -15.28
N VAL A 110 -21.08 14.85 -16.06
CA VAL A 110 -21.18 16.31 -16.19
C VAL A 110 -22.54 16.71 -16.76
N THR A 111 -23.01 16.03 -17.81
CA THR A 111 -24.29 16.31 -18.45
C THR A 111 -25.48 16.03 -17.54
N GLU A 112 -25.41 15.00 -16.67
CA GLU A 112 -26.46 14.65 -15.72
C GLU A 112 -26.56 15.61 -14.51
N GLY A 113 -25.56 16.45 -14.28
CA GLY A 113 -25.60 17.54 -13.31
C GLY A 113 -25.60 17.10 -11.86
N PHE A 114 -24.52 16.43 -11.41
CA PHE A 114 -24.29 16.06 -10.02
C PHE A 114 -23.78 17.24 -9.19
N ASP A 115 -23.96 17.17 -7.86
CA ASP A 115 -23.47 18.19 -6.92
C ASP A 115 -21.96 18.08 -6.66
N GLY A 116 -21.39 16.87 -6.79
CA GLY A 116 -19.96 16.59 -6.59
C GLY A 116 -19.54 15.25 -7.20
N PHE A 117 -18.24 15.01 -7.22
CA PHE A 117 -17.65 13.86 -7.90
C PHE A 117 -16.64 13.14 -6.99
N LEU A 118 -16.81 11.83 -6.86
CA LEU A 118 -15.79 10.89 -6.39
C LEU A 118 -15.11 10.33 -7.64
N PHE A 119 -13.80 10.44 -7.72
CA PHE A 119 -13.07 10.06 -8.92
C PHE A 119 -11.90 9.12 -8.60
N ALA A 120 -12.07 7.83 -8.91
CA ALA A 120 -11.00 6.84 -8.90
C ALA A 120 -10.43 6.70 -10.32
N PRO A 121 -9.19 7.19 -10.54
CA PRO A 121 -8.57 7.23 -11.86
C PRO A 121 -8.27 5.84 -12.43
N THR A 122 -8.50 5.62 -13.72
CA THR A 122 -7.94 4.45 -14.42
C THR A 122 -6.42 4.60 -14.64
N ALA A 123 -5.95 5.83 -14.78
CA ALA A 123 -4.54 6.21 -14.85
C ALA A 123 -4.42 7.71 -14.53
N ALA A 124 -3.35 8.11 -13.82
CA ALA A 124 -3.17 9.45 -13.26
C ALA A 124 -3.14 10.55 -14.32
N ALA A 125 -2.33 10.42 -15.36
CA ALA A 125 -2.16 11.46 -16.38
C ALA A 125 -3.41 11.68 -17.26
N PRO A 126 -4.07 10.65 -17.83
CA PRO A 126 -5.33 10.82 -18.54
C PRO A 126 -6.44 11.37 -17.65
N SER A 127 -6.53 10.93 -16.41
CA SER A 127 -7.55 11.39 -15.46
C SER A 127 -7.35 12.84 -15.03
N CYS A 128 -6.10 13.30 -14.94
CA CYS A 128 -5.78 14.72 -14.78
C CYS A 128 -6.37 15.57 -15.91
N THR A 129 -6.23 15.12 -17.15
CA THR A 129 -6.79 15.80 -18.32
C THR A 129 -8.33 15.80 -18.26
N MET A 130 -8.95 14.68 -17.90
CA MET A 130 -10.40 14.56 -17.73
C MET A 130 -10.91 15.52 -16.64
N TRP A 131 -10.27 15.53 -15.48
CA TRP A 131 -10.60 16.41 -14.37
C TRP A 131 -10.51 17.89 -14.78
N LYS A 132 -9.34 18.33 -15.30
CA LYS A 132 -9.11 19.72 -15.66
C LYS A 132 -10.05 20.20 -16.79
N ARG A 133 -10.31 19.36 -17.78
CA ARG A 133 -11.11 19.73 -18.97
C ARG A 133 -12.61 19.67 -18.73
N HIS A 134 -13.10 18.71 -17.93
CA HIS A 134 -14.52 18.43 -17.83
C HIS A 134 -15.11 18.71 -16.44
N LEU A 135 -14.40 18.38 -15.34
CA LEU A 135 -14.94 18.53 -13.99
C LEU A 135 -14.66 19.91 -13.40
N VAL A 136 -13.46 20.46 -13.56
CA VAL A 136 -13.11 21.83 -13.06
C VAL A 136 -14.09 22.90 -13.59
N PRO A 137 -14.47 22.91 -14.87
CA PRO A 137 -15.42 23.92 -15.38
C PRO A 137 -16.81 23.86 -14.75
N THR A 138 -17.18 22.76 -14.10
CA THR A 138 -18.48 22.62 -13.41
C THR A 138 -18.53 23.45 -12.12
N GLY A 139 -17.38 23.86 -11.57
CA GLY A 139 -17.28 24.51 -10.27
C GLY A 139 -17.65 23.60 -9.09
N LYS A 140 -17.85 22.30 -9.32
CA LYS A 140 -18.24 21.32 -8.29
C LYS A 140 -17.01 20.68 -7.65
N PRO A 141 -17.06 20.33 -6.33
CA PRO A 141 -15.94 19.67 -5.68
C PRO A 141 -15.70 18.26 -6.25
N VAL A 142 -14.43 17.89 -6.32
CA VAL A 142 -13.94 16.57 -6.73
C VAL A 142 -13.01 16.03 -5.65
N VAL A 143 -13.25 14.81 -5.20
CA VAL A 143 -12.34 14.05 -4.34
C VAL A 143 -11.77 12.88 -5.14
N SER A 144 -10.45 12.76 -5.17
CA SER A 144 -9.76 11.61 -5.77
C SER A 144 -9.59 10.50 -4.74
N LEU A 145 -9.67 9.24 -5.19
CA LEU A 145 -9.41 8.06 -4.38
C LEU A 145 -8.65 7.03 -5.23
N ASP A 146 -8.05 6.00 -4.60
CA ASP A 146 -7.25 4.94 -5.18
C ASP A 146 -5.85 5.38 -5.63
N LEU A 147 -5.75 6.37 -6.51
CA LEU A 147 -4.50 6.87 -7.06
C LEU A 147 -4.38 8.39 -6.86
N PRO A 148 -3.15 8.90 -6.65
CA PRO A 148 -2.87 10.31 -6.87
C PRO A 148 -3.17 10.70 -8.31
N MET A 149 -3.67 11.91 -8.51
CA MET A 149 -3.99 12.42 -9.85
C MET A 149 -2.86 13.29 -10.40
N CYS A 150 -2.78 13.47 -11.70
CA CYS A 150 -1.84 14.39 -12.37
C CYS A 150 -0.35 14.03 -12.24
N ASN A 151 0.00 12.80 -11.90
CA ASN A 151 1.35 12.39 -11.54
C ASN A 151 1.93 13.16 -10.33
N ASP A 152 1.07 13.80 -9.54
CA ASP A 152 1.47 14.41 -8.27
C ASP A 152 1.76 13.28 -7.26
N ALA A 153 2.67 13.55 -6.30
CA ALA A 153 3.09 12.52 -5.36
C ALA A 153 1.95 12.07 -4.44
N ASP A 154 1.15 13.00 -3.95
CA ASP A 154 0.13 12.77 -2.93
C ASP A 154 -1.20 13.45 -3.23
N TYR A 155 -1.18 14.73 -3.63
CA TYR A 155 -2.36 15.56 -3.75
C TYR A 155 -2.23 16.56 -4.90
N SER A 156 -3.25 16.64 -5.74
CA SER A 156 -3.35 17.65 -6.81
C SER A 156 -4.12 18.88 -6.34
N ALA A 157 -3.46 20.04 -6.32
CA ALA A 157 -4.07 21.28 -5.89
C ALA A 157 -5.34 21.61 -6.70
N GLY A 158 -6.44 21.90 -5.99
CA GLY A 158 -7.76 22.14 -6.56
C GLY A 158 -8.72 20.98 -6.44
N LEU A 159 -8.27 19.79 -6.03
CA LEU A 159 -9.17 18.74 -5.51
C LEU A 159 -9.69 19.15 -4.11
N ALA A 160 -10.86 18.67 -3.74
CA ALA A 160 -11.38 18.84 -2.39
C ALA A 160 -10.72 17.88 -1.38
N GLY A 161 -10.01 16.86 -1.88
CA GLY A 161 -9.21 15.91 -1.12
C GLY A 161 -8.70 14.78 -2.01
N THR A 162 -7.71 14.03 -1.50
CA THR A 162 -7.26 12.74 -2.05
C THR A 162 -7.20 11.73 -0.91
N VAL A 163 -7.85 10.59 -1.06
CA VAL A 163 -7.86 9.50 -0.09
C VAL A 163 -7.28 8.26 -0.75
N THR A 164 -6.08 7.86 -0.36
CA THR A 164 -5.40 6.66 -0.86
C THR A 164 -4.16 6.35 -0.04
N MET A 165 -3.73 5.08 -0.02
CA MET A 165 -2.37 4.71 0.40
C MET A 165 -1.54 4.19 -0.78
N GLN A 166 -2.15 3.91 -1.92
CA GLN A 166 -1.52 3.27 -3.07
C GLN A 166 -0.65 4.27 -3.86
N ARG A 167 0.55 4.52 -3.36
CA ARG A 167 1.57 5.38 -3.95
C ARG A 167 2.94 4.71 -3.86
N GLN A 168 3.99 5.33 -4.39
CA GLN A 168 5.33 4.72 -4.46
C GLN A 168 5.82 4.19 -3.10
N ALA A 169 5.68 4.99 -2.03
CA ALA A 169 6.15 4.59 -0.69
C ALA A 169 5.46 3.32 -0.16
N TYR A 170 4.19 3.11 -0.50
CA TYR A 170 3.42 1.92 -0.14
C TYR A 170 4.03 0.65 -0.77
N TYR A 171 4.27 0.68 -2.08
CA TYR A 171 4.88 -0.45 -2.80
C TYR A 171 6.34 -0.66 -2.39
N ASP A 172 7.08 0.42 -2.13
CA ASP A 172 8.45 0.34 -1.61
C ASP A 172 8.48 -0.38 -0.26
N ALA A 173 7.58 -0.05 0.67
CA ALA A 173 7.51 -0.70 1.98
C ALA A 173 7.28 -2.20 1.86
N HIS A 174 6.32 -2.62 1.01
CA HIS A 174 6.00 -4.02 0.74
C HIS A 174 7.21 -4.79 0.18
N VAL A 175 7.80 -4.31 -0.92
CA VAL A 175 8.92 -4.98 -1.58
C VAL A 175 10.16 -5.01 -0.69
N MET A 176 10.46 -3.91 -0.01
CA MET A 176 11.61 -3.84 0.89
C MET A 176 11.49 -4.78 2.08
N ASN A 177 10.28 -4.98 2.62
CA ASN A 177 10.06 -5.97 3.67
C ASN A 177 10.28 -7.40 3.16
N ALA A 178 9.78 -7.71 1.97
CA ALA A 178 10.03 -9.01 1.33
C ALA A 178 11.52 -9.28 1.16
N PHE A 179 12.29 -8.33 0.63
CA PHE A 179 13.72 -8.49 0.36
C PHE A 179 14.57 -8.46 1.63
N ALA A 180 14.16 -7.73 2.67
CA ALA A 180 14.81 -7.76 3.98
C ALA A 180 14.81 -9.15 4.63
N SER A 181 13.90 -10.04 4.22
CA SER A 181 13.87 -11.43 4.68
C SER A 181 15.00 -12.30 4.12
N CYS A 182 15.76 -11.81 3.15
CA CYS A 182 16.89 -12.49 2.54
C CYS A 182 18.19 -12.21 3.32
N PHE A 183 18.53 -13.03 4.32
CA PHE A 183 19.75 -12.88 5.13
C PHE A 183 21.05 -13.27 4.41
N GLY A 184 20.98 -13.76 3.17
CA GLY A 184 22.09 -14.15 2.31
C GLY A 184 21.65 -14.10 0.85
N PRO A 185 22.43 -14.65 -0.11
CA PRO A 185 21.99 -14.76 -1.49
C PRO A 185 20.64 -15.45 -1.59
N CYS A 186 19.69 -14.83 -2.27
CA CYS A 186 18.37 -15.42 -2.44
C CYS A 186 17.79 -15.09 -3.82
N LYS A 187 17.09 -16.05 -4.43
CA LYS A 187 16.37 -15.83 -5.68
C LYS A 187 14.93 -15.49 -5.39
N ALA A 188 14.45 -14.46 -6.07
CA ALA A 188 13.09 -13.96 -5.96
C ALA A 188 12.36 -14.02 -7.31
N ALA A 189 11.04 -14.20 -7.24
CA ALA A 189 10.13 -13.97 -8.35
C ALA A 189 9.04 -12.97 -7.94
N ALA A 190 8.44 -12.29 -8.92
CA ALA A 190 7.37 -11.33 -8.67
C ALA A 190 6.24 -11.47 -9.69
N VAL A 191 5.01 -11.18 -9.25
CA VAL A 191 3.83 -11.07 -10.11
C VAL A 191 3.08 -9.79 -9.82
N GLY A 192 2.90 -8.97 -10.86
CA GLY A 192 2.28 -7.64 -10.80
C GLY A 192 0.92 -7.54 -11.49
N GLY A 193 0.33 -6.34 -11.46
CA GLY A 193 -0.95 -6.03 -12.08
C GLY A 193 -0.89 -5.83 -13.59
N PHE A 194 -1.65 -4.85 -14.10
CA PHE A 194 -1.75 -4.51 -15.53
C PHE A 194 -0.58 -3.65 -15.98
N VAL A 195 0.12 -4.06 -17.03
CA VAL A 195 1.14 -3.25 -17.70
C VAL A 195 0.54 -1.92 -18.19
N GLY A 196 1.25 -0.82 -17.90
CA GLY A 196 0.82 0.53 -18.31
C GLY A 196 -0.17 1.20 -17.35
N SER A 197 -0.56 0.55 -16.25
CA SER A 197 -1.22 1.23 -15.13
C SER A 197 -0.20 1.91 -14.23
N ASP A 198 -0.60 2.98 -13.54
CA ASP A 198 0.28 3.64 -12.57
C ASP A 198 0.64 2.71 -11.40
N LEU A 199 -0.29 1.86 -10.95
CA LEU A 199 -0.03 0.85 -9.92
C LEU A 199 1.09 -0.11 -10.34
N PHE A 200 1.10 -0.53 -11.61
CA PHE A 200 2.18 -1.37 -12.13
C PHE A 200 3.50 -0.59 -12.24
N GLY A 201 3.45 0.69 -12.59
CA GLY A 201 4.62 1.56 -12.58
C GLY A 201 5.23 1.73 -11.18
N PHE A 202 4.41 1.91 -10.13
CA PHE A 202 4.87 1.92 -8.74
C PHE A 202 5.47 0.57 -8.33
N TRP A 203 4.85 -0.54 -8.75
CA TRP A 203 5.34 -1.89 -8.54
C TRP A 203 6.74 -2.10 -9.15
N GLU A 204 6.90 -1.85 -10.45
CA GLU A 204 8.20 -1.99 -11.12
C GLU A 204 9.29 -1.13 -10.46
N LYS A 205 8.93 0.12 -10.10
CA LYS A 205 9.85 1.02 -9.42
C LYS A 205 10.22 0.52 -8.01
N ALA A 206 9.27 -0.06 -7.28
CA ALA A 206 9.54 -0.65 -5.96
C ALA A 206 10.47 -1.85 -6.06
N ILE A 207 10.30 -2.72 -7.06
CA ILE A 207 11.25 -3.81 -7.34
C ILE A 207 12.66 -3.26 -7.59
N GLN A 208 12.78 -2.23 -8.44
CA GLN A 208 14.09 -1.59 -8.71
C GLN A 208 14.72 -0.99 -7.44
N ASN A 209 13.93 -0.26 -6.63
CA ASN A 209 14.38 0.34 -5.38
C ASN A 209 14.81 -0.74 -4.37
N GLY A 210 14.04 -1.84 -4.28
CA GLY A 210 14.37 -2.98 -3.45
C GLY A 210 15.68 -3.66 -3.85
N LEU A 211 15.88 -3.93 -5.14
CA LEU A 211 17.12 -4.53 -5.66
C LEU A 211 18.33 -3.64 -5.44
N ALA A 212 18.16 -2.32 -5.57
CA ALA A 212 19.24 -1.36 -5.26
C ALA A 212 19.64 -1.39 -3.78
N LYS A 213 18.69 -1.61 -2.86
CA LYS A 213 18.92 -1.67 -1.42
C LYS A 213 19.39 -3.05 -0.94
N TYR A 214 18.96 -4.12 -1.59
CA TYR A 214 19.26 -5.50 -1.24
C TYR A 214 19.96 -6.23 -2.40
N PRO A 215 21.27 -5.95 -2.64
CA PRO A 215 22.01 -6.50 -3.80
C PRO A 215 22.27 -8.02 -3.71
N ASN A 216 21.94 -8.64 -2.58
CA ASN A 216 21.96 -10.09 -2.38
C ASN A 216 20.69 -10.80 -2.92
N VAL A 217 19.70 -10.06 -3.38
CA VAL A 217 18.47 -10.60 -4.02
C VAL A 217 18.68 -10.64 -5.53
N ASP A 218 18.55 -11.81 -6.11
CA ASP A 218 18.53 -12.07 -7.54
C ASP A 218 17.08 -12.22 -8.02
N MET A 219 16.54 -11.20 -8.69
CA MET A 219 15.19 -11.24 -9.27
C MET A 219 15.21 -12.00 -10.59
N VAL A 220 14.87 -13.27 -10.55
CA VAL A 220 14.94 -14.16 -11.73
C VAL A 220 13.67 -14.14 -12.59
N SER A 221 12.56 -13.61 -12.07
CA SER A 221 11.30 -13.44 -12.81
C SER A 221 10.50 -12.29 -12.20
N ASP A 222 10.10 -11.32 -13.02
CA ASP A 222 9.11 -10.28 -12.68
C ASP A 222 8.12 -10.19 -13.85
N GLN A 223 6.88 -10.61 -13.61
CA GLN A 223 5.90 -10.80 -14.69
C GLN A 223 4.56 -10.14 -14.36
N PRO A 224 3.90 -9.50 -15.34
CA PRO A 224 2.52 -9.09 -15.19
C PRO A 224 1.61 -10.32 -15.11
N ALA A 225 0.68 -10.30 -14.17
CA ALA A 225 -0.35 -11.33 -14.01
C ALA A 225 -1.78 -10.76 -14.07
N ASN A 226 -1.94 -9.47 -14.37
CA ASN A 226 -3.22 -8.81 -14.67
C ASN A 226 -4.27 -8.97 -13.55
N PHE A 227 -3.85 -9.08 -12.29
CA PHE A 227 -4.70 -9.39 -11.15
C PHE A 227 -5.52 -10.69 -11.32
N ASP A 228 -5.03 -11.66 -12.13
CA ASP A 228 -5.67 -12.96 -12.36
C ASP A 228 -4.85 -14.07 -11.68
N PRO A 229 -5.45 -14.83 -10.72
CA PRO A 229 -4.75 -15.91 -10.01
C PRO A 229 -4.30 -17.06 -10.94
N ARG A 230 -5.00 -17.29 -12.05
CA ARG A 230 -4.62 -18.36 -13.00
C ARG A 230 -3.37 -17.98 -13.80
N VAL A 231 -3.26 -16.68 -14.17
CA VAL A 231 -2.06 -16.16 -14.83
C VAL A 231 -0.88 -16.15 -13.84
N ALA A 232 -1.10 -15.75 -12.59
CA ALA A 232 -0.08 -15.80 -11.54
C ALA A 232 0.41 -17.23 -11.30
N LEU A 233 -0.50 -18.22 -11.23
CA LEU A 233 -0.17 -19.65 -11.15
C LEU A 233 0.81 -20.06 -12.25
N GLN A 234 0.45 -19.81 -13.51
CA GLN A 234 1.29 -20.19 -14.66
C GLN A 234 2.66 -19.53 -14.62
N LYS A 235 2.70 -18.19 -14.36
CA LYS A 235 3.96 -17.43 -14.32
C LYS A 235 4.92 -17.94 -13.25
N ILE A 236 4.41 -18.29 -12.07
CA ILE A 236 5.23 -18.79 -10.97
C ILE A 236 5.61 -20.27 -11.19
N GLN A 237 4.76 -21.09 -11.80
CA GLN A 237 5.15 -22.44 -12.21
C GLN A 237 6.32 -22.42 -13.20
N ASP A 238 6.24 -21.57 -14.23
CA ASP A 238 7.32 -21.42 -15.22
C ASP A 238 8.61 -20.91 -14.55
N ALA A 239 8.51 -19.95 -13.62
CA ALA A 239 9.65 -19.43 -12.87
C ALA A 239 10.30 -20.52 -11.98
N LEU A 240 9.50 -21.30 -11.24
CA LEU A 240 9.99 -22.38 -10.38
C LEU A 240 10.58 -23.54 -11.17
N LEU A 241 10.07 -23.81 -12.38
CA LEU A 241 10.65 -24.82 -13.28
C LEU A 241 12.04 -24.39 -13.78
N ALA A 242 12.20 -23.11 -14.15
CA ALA A 242 13.47 -22.55 -14.61
C ALA A 242 14.47 -22.32 -13.46
N HIS A 243 13.97 -21.97 -12.29
CA HIS A 243 14.75 -21.61 -11.10
C HIS A 243 14.17 -22.29 -9.85
N PRO A 244 14.45 -23.60 -9.66
CA PRO A 244 13.91 -24.36 -8.53
C PRO A 244 14.43 -23.91 -7.16
N ASP A 245 15.40 -23.03 -7.13
CA ASP A 245 16.02 -22.42 -5.96
C ASP A 245 15.42 -21.02 -5.58
N ILE A 246 14.30 -20.61 -6.20
CA ILE A 246 13.50 -19.47 -5.74
C ILE A 246 13.05 -19.70 -4.30
N THR A 247 13.27 -18.69 -3.43
CA THR A 247 12.93 -18.72 -2.00
C THR A 247 12.01 -17.59 -1.56
N VAL A 248 11.74 -16.59 -2.44
CA VAL A 248 10.83 -15.47 -2.18
C VAL A 248 9.95 -15.24 -3.40
N VAL A 249 8.66 -15.05 -3.18
CA VAL A 249 7.72 -14.55 -4.20
C VAL A 249 7.00 -13.34 -3.66
N VAL A 250 7.02 -12.26 -4.45
CA VAL A 250 6.32 -11.01 -4.16
C VAL A 250 5.12 -10.91 -5.10
N SER A 251 3.93 -10.67 -4.56
CA SER A 251 2.68 -10.64 -5.30
C SER A 251 1.91 -9.35 -5.00
N SER A 252 1.45 -8.67 -6.01
CA SER A 252 0.76 -7.39 -5.86
C SER A 252 -0.72 -7.50 -5.48
N TRP A 253 -1.23 -8.72 -5.20
CA TRP A 253 -2.61 -8.89 -4.72
C TRP A 253 -2.87 -10.28 -4.13
N ASP A 254 -3.64 -10.36 -3.00
CA ASP A 254 -3.95 -11.60 -2.29
C ASP A 254 -4.66 -12.64 -3.17
N ASP A 255 -5.58 -12.22 -4.05
CA ASP A 255 -6.23 -13.17 -4.95
C ASP A 255 -5.25 -13.79 -5.95
N MET A 256 -4.23 -13.05 -6.41
CA MET A 256 -3.15 -13.63 -7.23
C MET A 256 -2.27 -14.57 -6.41
N SER A 257 -2.07 -14.27 -5.13
CA SER A 257 -1.24 -15.07 -4.24
C SER A 257 -1.79 -16.47 -4.03
N ARG A 258 -3.09 -16.73 -4.25
CA ARG A 258 -3.65 -18.09 -4.30
C ARG A 258 -3.07 -18.90 -5.45
N GLY A 259 -2.85 -18.25 -6.60
CA GLY A 259 -2.17 -18.88 -7.73
C GLY A 259 -0.68 -19.14 -7.45
N VAL A 260 -0.02 -18.19 -6.77
CA VAL A 260 1.37 -18.35 -6.30
C VAL A 260 1.50 -19.56 -5.35
N GLU A 261 0.64 -19.64 -4.33
CA GLU A 261 0.57 -20.75 -3.38
C GLU A 261 0.44 -22.09 -4.11
N GLN A 262 -0.53 -22.20 -5.02
CA GLN A 262 -0.76 -23.42 -5.80
C GLN A 262 0.45 -23.78 -6.68
N ALA A 263 1.16 -22.81 -7.24
CA ALA A 263 2.37 -23.04 -8.03
C ALA A 263 3.50 -23.65 -7.18
N ILE A 264 3.70 -23.11 -5.97
CA ILE A 264 4.70 -23.58 -5.01
C ILE A 264 4.40 -25.00 -4.57
N GLU A 265 3.14 -25.32 -4.22
CA GLU A 265 2.70 -26.67 -3.85
C GLU A 265 2.88 -27.67 -5.00
N SER A 266 2.54 -27.28 -6.24
CA SER A 266 2.71 -28.10 -7.44
C SER A 266 4.17 -28.42 -7.74
N ALA A 267 5.10 -27.55 -7.31
CA ALA A 267 6.55 -27.80 -7.37
C ALA A 267 7.07 -28.66 -6.20
N GLY A 268 6.18 -29.20 -5.36
CA GLY A 268 6.54 -30.03 -4.20
C GLY A 268 7.17 -29.26 -3.04
N LYS A 269 7.00 -27.93 -3.02
CA LYS A 269 7.54 -27.04 -1.99
C LYS A 269 6.44 -26.59 -1.03
N LYS A 270 6.84 -26.11 0.15
CA LYS A 270 5.92 -25.61 1.18
C LYS A 270 5.84 -24.08 1.13
N PRO A 271 4.65 -23.50 0.80
CA PRO A 271 4.42 -22.07 0.91
C PRO A 271 4.72 -21.56 2.32
N GLY A 272 5.26 -20.36 2.41
CA GLY A 272 5.63 -19.69 3.67
C GLY A 272 6.92 -20.19 4.30
N THR A 273 7.42 -21.38 3.92
CA THR A 273 8.61 -22.01 4.50
C THR A 273 9.72 -22.19 3.47
N ASP A 274 9.51 -23.05 2.46
CA ASP A 274 10.50 -23.27 1.40
C ASP A 274 10.53 -22.09 0.43
N VAL A 275 9.35 -21.49 0.18
CA VAL A 275 9.18 -20.28 -0.60
C VAL A 275 8.30 -19.32 0.19
N ARG A 276 8.85 -18.19 0.61
CA ARG A 276 8.14 -17.15 1.34
C ARG A 276 7.27 -16.34 0.38
N ILE A 277 6.03 -16.06 0.78
CA ILE A 277 5.05 -15.29 0.02
C ILE A 277 4.80 -13.97 0.71
N TYR A 278 4.99 -12.87 -0.02
CA TYR A 278 4.65 -11.51 0.38
C TYR A 278 3.55 -11.02 -0.55
N SER A 279 2.41 -10.63 0.02
CA SER A 279 1.19 -10.32 -0.71
C SER A 279 0.68 -8.92 -0.40
N ILE A 280 -0.24 -8.41 -1.20
CA ILE A 280 -0.94 -7.14 -0.97
C ILE A 280 -2.44 -7.41 -0.89
N GLY A 281 -3.11 -6.81 0.10
CA GLY A 281 -4.56 -6.89 0.27
C GLY A 281 -4.96 -6.89 1.73
N ALA A 282 -4.39 -7.78 2.52
CA ALA A 282 -4.82 -8.13 3.87
C ALA A 282 -6.34 -8.35 3.92
N ASN A 283 -6.88 -9.00 2.88
CA ASN A 283 -8.27 -9.44 2.85
C ASN A 283 -8.47 -10.64 3.80
N LYS A 284 -9.71 -11.10 3.98
CA LYS A 284 -10.03 -12.21 4.90
C LYS A 284 -9.21 -13.47 4.64
N ASP A 285 -9.02 -13.83 3.37
CA ASP A 285 -8.21 -14.99 2.99
C ASP A 285 -6.72 -14.73 3.26
N GLY A 286 -6.20 -13.56 2.82
CA GLY A 286 -4.81 -13.17 3.03
C GLY A 286 -4.41 -13.17 4.50
N VAL A 287 -5.22 -12.55 5.38
CA VAL A 287 -4.97 -12.55 6.84
C VAL A 287 -5.05 -13.97 7.42
N ALA A 288 -6.01 -14.79 7.00
CA ALA A 288 -6.09 -16.20 7.42
C ALA A 288 -4.83 -16.99 7.01
N LYS A 289 -4.31 -16.77 5.80
CA LYS A 289 -3.08 -17.38 5.29
C LYS A 289 -1.84 -16.90 6.06
N VAL A 290 -1.78 -15.63 6.42
CA VAL A 290 -0.70 -15.09 7.28
C VAL A 290 -0.74 -15.76 8.66
N LYS A 291 -1.91 -15.86 9.30
CA LYS A 291 -2.07 -16.54 10.60
C LYS A 291 -1.65 -18.02 10.52
N ALA A 292 -1.96 -18.68 9.43
CA ALA A 292 -1.57 -20.06 9.17
C ALA A 292 -0.07 -20.23 8.83
N GLY A 293 0.67 -19.13 8.58
CA GLY A 293 2.08 -19.16 8.15
C GLY A 293 2.29 -19.60 6.70
N ILE A 294 1.24 -19.54 5.88
CA ILE A 294 1.28 -19.82 4.43
C ILE A 294 1.78 -18.58 3.67
N TYR A 295 1.30 -17.39 4.07
CA TYR A 295 1.89 -16.12 3.65
C TYR A 295 2.75 -15.56 4.79
N ASN A 296 3.87 -14.96 4.43
CA ASN A 296 4.77 -14.33 5.42
C ASN A 296 4.31 -12.93 5.77
N GLU A 297 3.61 -12.30 4.83
CA GLU A 297 3.01 -10.98 4.98
C GLU A 297 1.84 -10.80 4.01
N SER A 298 0.87 -9.99 4.40
CA SER A 298 -0.05 -9.32 3.49
C SER A 298 -0.15 -7.83 3.84
N THR A 299 0.25 -6.96 2.91
CA THR A 299 0.19 -5.51 3.09
C THR A 299 -1.25 -5.03 2.95
N VAL A 300 -1.69 -4.18 3.87
CA VAL A 300 -3.10 -3.74 3.96
C VAL A 300 -3.55 -2.95 2.73
N LEU A 301 -4.75 -3.25 2.24
CA LEU A 301 -5.61 -2.35 1.43
C LEU A 301 -6.92 -2.13 2.18
N LEU A 302 -7.48 -0.94 2.10
CA LEU A 302 -8.68 -0.52 2.82
C LEU A 302 -9.80 -0.03 1.88
N PRO A 303 -10.27 -0.86 0.94
CA PRO A 303 -11.22 -0.40 -0.08
C PRO A 303 -12.54 0.14 0.49
N TRP A 304 -13.00 -0.38 1.63
CA TRP A 304 -14.18 0.12 2.30
C TRP A 304 -13.94 1.53 2.88
N GLU A 305 -12.88 1.70 3.64
CA GLU A 305 -12.48 2.98 4.25
C GLU A 305 -12.16 4.02 3.19
N GLU A 306 -11.48 3.63 2.14
CA GLU A 306 -11.10 4.50 1.04
C GLU A 306 -12.31 5.24 0.47
N SER A 307 -13.35 4.52 0.06
CA SER A 307 -14.54 5.15 -0.51
C SER A 307 -15.45 5.79 0.54
N TYR A 308 -15.53 5.24 1.76
CA TYR A 308 -16.25 5.85 2.86
C TYR A 308 -15.69 7.23 3.17
N TYR A 309 -14.40 7.32 3.43
CA TYR A 309 -13.75 8.58 3.80
C TYR A 309 -13.59 9.55 2.62
N ALA A 310 -13.48 9.04 1.39
CA ALA A 310 -13.56 9.90 0.21
C ALA A 310 -14.95 10.56 0.09
N ALA A 311 -16.02 9.82 0.39
CA ALA A 311 -17.37 10.39 0.43
C ALA A 311 -17.54 11.40 1.57
N VAL A 312 -17.00 11.12 2.76
CA VAL A 312 -16.99 12.08 3.89
C VAL A 312 -16.27 13.36 3.49
N ALA A 313 -15.09 13.26 2.84
CA ALA A 313 -14.36 14.44 2.36
C ALA A 313 -15.15 15.24 1.32
N LEU A 314 -15.89 14.55 0.45
CA LEU A 314 -16.74 15.23 -0.54
C LEU A 314 -17.93 15.95 0.12
N ILE A 315 -18.59 15.30 1.08
CA ILE A 315 -19.68 15.93 1.84
C ILE A 315 -19.16 17.14 2.62
N ALA A 316 -18.01 17.04 3.28
CA ALA A 316 -17.39 18.17 3.96
C ALA A 316 -17.14 19.35 3.00
N ALA A 317 -16.67 19.08 1.79
CA ALA A 317 -16.46 20.12 0.77
C ALA A 317 -17.78 20.74 0.29
N LEU A 318 -18.84 19.96 0.13
CA LEU A 318 -20.17 20.44 -0.26
C LEU A 318 -20.81 21.29 0.84
N GLU A 319 -20.47 21.07 2.10
CA GLU A 319 -20.91 21.87 3.26
C GLU A 319 -19.96 23.05 3.58
N GLY A 320 -18.94 23.31 2.73
CA GLY A 320 -18.04 24.44 2.87
C GLY A 320 -16.82 24.19 3.80
N GLU A 321 -16.57 22.95 4.21
CA GLU A 321 -15.43 22.54 5.04
C GLU A 321 -14.46 21.61 4.28
N PRO A 322 -13.93 21.97 3.08
CA PRO A 322 -13.11 21.08 2.26
C PRO A 322 -11.84 20.65 3.01
N ILE A 323 -11.43 19.40 2.80
CA ILE A 323 -10.20 18.86 3.40
C ILE A 323 -8.97 19.49 2.75
N ASN A 324 -8.99 19.64 1.41
CA ASN A 324 -7.92 20.28 0.62
C ASN A 324 -6.53 19.69 0.89
N GLY A 325 -6.44 18.36 0.95
CA GLY A 325 -5.19 17.69 1.28
C GLY A 325 -5.21 16.19 0.98
N TYR A 326 -4.10 15.56 1.32
CA TYR A 326 -3.89 14.12 1.21
C TYR A 326 -4.24 13.42 2.53
N VAL A 327 -5.06 12.40 2.42
CA VAL A 327 -5.40 11.47 3.50
C VAL A 327 -4.78 10.11 3.18
N ASN A 328 -3.74 9.76 3.93
CA ASN A 328 -3.14 8.44 3.87
C ASN A 328 -4.02 7.45 4.66
N GLU A 329 -4.51 6.42 4.01
CA GLU A 329 -5.35 5.40 4.66
C GLU A 329 -4.60 4.63 5.75
N ALA A 330 -3.27 4.57 5.70
CA ALA A 330 -2.46 4.00 6.78
C ALA A 330 -2.67 4.72 8.13
N HIS A 331 -3.17 5.95 8.11
CA HIS A 331 -3.47 6.76 9.29
C HIS A 331 -4.96 6.67 9.73
N LEU A 332 -5.74 5.83 9.09
CA LEU A 332 -7.14 5.61 9.49
C LEU A 332 -7.25 4.64 10.69
N PRO A 333 -8.33 4.74 11.47
CA PRO A 333 -8.47 3.97 12.72
C PRO A 333 -8.24 2.47 12.58
N ARG A 334 -8.67 1.83 11.48
CA ARG A 334 -8.45 0.39 11.28
C ARG A 334 -6.99 -0.04 11.34
N VAL A 335 -6.07 0.80 10.90
CA VAL A 335 -4.63 0.55 10.98
C VAL A 335 -4.07 1.07 12.30
N MET A 336 -4.39 2.32 12.66
CA MET A 336 -3.77 3.00 13.79
C MET A 336 -4.20 2.44 15.15
N ASP A 337 -5.49 2.09 15.30
CA ASP A 337 -6.03 1.52 16.53
C ASP A 337 -5.91 -0.02 16.58
N GLY A 338 -5.43 -0.62 15.48
CA GLY A 338 -5.18 -2.06 15.32
C GLY A 338 -3.69 -2.39 15.33
N PRO A 339 -3.13 -2.87 14.20
CA PRO A 339 -1.74 -3.33 14.13
C PRO A 339 -0.70 -2.20 14.18
N GLY A 340 -1.09 -0.93 14.01
CA GLY A 340 -0.18 0.23 13.96
C GLY A 340 0.74 0.25 12.73
N THR A 341 0.53 -0.64 11.77
CA THR A 341 1.31 -0.78 10.53
C THR A 341 0.47 -1.36 9.42
N ILE A 342 0.82 -1.05 8.17
CA ILE A 342 0.19 -1.66 6.99
C ILE A 342 0.73 -3.07 6.68
N LEU A 343 1.83 -3.49 7.29
CA LEU A 343 2.46 -4.79 7.05
C LEU A 343 1.91 -5.82 8.04
N ILE A 344 0.99 -6.67 7.58
CA ILE A 344 0.38 -7.70 8.42
C ILE A 344 1.21 -8.97 8.32
N THR A 345 1.86 -9.29 9.43
CA THR A 345 2.65 -10.51 9.62
C THR A 345 2.01 -11.38 10.69
N LYS A 346 2.57 -12.57 10.93
CA LYS A 346 2.05 -13.48 11.96
C LYS A 346 2.02 -12.87 13.36
N GLU A 347 2.94 -11.94 13.65
CA GLU A 347 3.10 -11.30 14.95
C GLU A 347 1.97 -10.31 15.26
N ASN A 348 1.33 -9.71 14.25
CA ASN A 348 0.31 -8.67 14.43
C ASN A 348 -1.03 -8.99 13.76
N ALA A 349 -1.15 -10.11 13.07
CA ALA A 349 -2.38 -10.47 12.33
C ALA A 349 -3.62 -10.58 13.20
N ASP A 350 -3.48 -10.87 14.51
CA ASP A 350 -4.61 -10.90 15.45
C ASP A 350 -5.10 -9.50 15.85
N GLN A 351 -4.34 -8.46 15.54
CA GLN A 351 -4.69 -7.05 15.81
C GLN A 351 -5.40 -6.41 14.60
N PHE A 352 -5.44 -7.09 13.46
CA PHE A 352 -6.08 -6.58 12.24
C PHE A 352 -7.32 -7.38 11.88
N GLU A 353 -8.46 -6.68 11.73
CA GLU A 353 -9.70 -7.28 11.27
C GLU A 353 -9.99 -6.88 9.82
N PRO A 354 -9.89 -7.83 8.87
CA PRO A 354 -10.17 -7.55 7.47
C PRO A 354 -11.66 -7.35 7.21
N ASN A 355 -12.02 -6.43 6.31
CA ASN A 355 -13.41 -6.09 6.00
C ASN A 355 -13.85 -6.48 4.57
N TYR A 356 -13.02 -7.19 3.83
CA TYR A 356 -13.38 -7.71 2.50
C TYR A 356 -12.73 -9.07 2.21
#